data_fd7aa8210225139349ab31c7402e56f7
#
_entry.id   fd7aa8210225139349ab31c7402e56f7
#
_cell.length_a   1.000
_cell.length_b   1.000
_cell.length_c   1.000
_cell.angle_alpha   90.00
_cell.angle_beta   90.00
_cell.angle_gamma   90.00
#
_symmetry.space_group_name_H-M   'P 1'
#
loop_
_entity.id
_entity.type
_entity.pdbx_description
1 polymer ?
#
loop_
_entity_poly.entity_id
_entity_poly.type
_entity_poly.pdbx_seq_one_letter_code
_entity_poly.pdbx_strand_id
1 'polypeptide(L)'
;MRMLEVLIVGGGVMGAATAYALARRGRRVLLLEQFAIGHARGSSHGLSRLISYAYPQLHYTQLAIAARQAWSDLEADADQRLLIKTGALDLGLADLPHLRACAANLAAAGVPFEQVSAPELRARFPQLSISDLTMSLYQPDGGVLPASRCVATFIELARRYGAAIAVGVRVDRIVPDGAGVRVDAAGATYRAQRVVIAAGSYTPVLLRSLGVSFPLLVTREQTACFLPRDRVLSKVGYLPVVIDHDNGSEPPLVCFPDLGEGVKAARHGVGSLVHNPYEPPPLPDPAENERIARRLEQTLPGFATRLVRAETCRYTHTPDGDFLIDRHPEYSQIIIAVPCAGHGFKFAPLIGEIVADLALQGVTQYDIAPFRFDRLRKRHPVELA
;
A
#
# COMPACT_ATOMS: atom_id res chain seq x y z
N MET A 1 -33.68 2.35 -13.77
CA MET A 1 -32.51 1.54 -13.35
C MET A 1 -32.68 1.15 -11.89
N ARG A 2 -32.50 -0.13 -11.54
CA ARG A 2 -32.45 -0.53 -10.11
C ARG A 2 -31.23 0.15 -9.47
N MET A 3 -31.43 0.79 -8.32
CA MET A 3 -30.36 1.43 -7.53
C MET A 3 -29.28 0.41 -7.15
N LEU A 4 -28.01 0.75 -7.34
CA LEU A 4 -26.88 -0.10 -6.92
C LEU A 4 -26.82 -0.17 -5.39
N GLU A 5 -26.34 -1.28 -4.84
CA GLU A 5 -26.11 -1.35 -3.40
C GLU A 5 -24.83 -0.59 -3.04
N VAL A 6 -23.72 -0.87 -3.73
CA VAL A 6 -22.45 -0.19 -3.52
C VAL A 6 -21.82 0.19 -4.85
N LEU A 7 -21.39 1.46 -4.97
CA LEU A 7 -20.56 1.95 -6.05
C LEU A 7 -19.16 2.26 -5.48
N ILE A 8 -18.12 1.75 -6.14
CA ILE A 8 -16.72 1.96 -5.73
C ILE A 8 -16.03 2.85 -6.75
N VAL A 9 -15.35 3.88 -6.28
CA VAL A 9 -14.56 4.82 -7.10
C VAL A 9 -13.08 4.51 -6.94
N GLY A 10 -12.47 4.02 -8.03
CA GLY A 10 -11.06 3.65 -8.11
C GLY A 10 -10.81 2.14 -8.16
N GLY A 11 -10.11 1.68 -9.20
CA GLY A 11 -9.75 0.27 -9.46
C GLY A 11 -8.32 -0.10 -9.03
N GLY A 12 -7.71 0.69 -8.14
CA GLY A 12 -6.48 0.32 -7.44
C GLY A 12 -6.70 -0.83 -6.48
N VAL A 13 -5.63 -1.28 -5.79
CA VAL A 13 -5.70 -2.46 -4.91
C VAL A 13 -6.79 -2.36 -3.84
N MET A 14 -7.06 -1.17 -3.30
CA MET A 14 -8.06 -0.99 -2.24
C MET A 14 -9.50 -1.12 -2.78
N GLY A 15 -9.78 -0.48 -3.92
CA GLY A 15 -11.09 -0.61 -4.55
C GLY A 15 -11.34 -2.01 -5.11
N ALA A 16 -10.31 -2.65 -5.66
CA ALA A 16 -10.38 -4.02 -6.15
C ALA A 16 -10.64 -5.02 -5.00
N ALA A 17 -9.93 -4.89 -3.88
CA ALA A 17 -10.13 -5.71 -2.68
C ALA A 17 -11.54 -5.48 -2.08
N THR A 18 -12.01 -4.22 -2.03
CA THR A 18 -13.37 -3.89 -1.56
C THR A 18 -14.43 -4.48 -2.48
N ALA A 19 -14.23 -4.42 -3.81
CA ALA A 19 -15.17 -5.01 -4.77
C ALA A 19 -15.26 -6.52 -4.60
N TYR A 20 -14.14 -7.21 -4.41
CA TYR A 20 -14.10 -8.63 -4.09
C TYR A 20 -14.83 -8.94 -2.79
N ALA A 21 -14.51 -8.24 -1.69
CA ALA A 21 -15.11 -8.49 -0.38
C ALA A 21 -16.64 -8.31 -0.38
N LEU A 22 -17.14 -7.30 -1.08
CA LEU A 22 -18.58 -7.04 -1.22
C LEU A 22 -19.28 -8.06 -2.14
N ALA A 23 -18.68 -8.33 -3.31
CA ALA A 23 -19.25 -9.26 -4.28
C ALA A 23 -19.32 -10.70 -3.74
N ARG A 24 -18.27 -11.15 -3.03
CA ARG A 24 -18.24 -12.46 -2.34
C ARG A 24 -19.39 -12.60 -1.32
N ARG A 25 -19.83 -11.48 -0.72
CA ARG A 25 -20.99 -11.41 0.19
C ARG A 25 -22.33 -11.28 -0.55
N GLY A 26 -22.34 -11.48 -1.88
CA GLY A 26 -23.55 -11.44 -2.72
C GLY A 26 -24.12 -10.04 -2.96
N ARG A 27 -23.31 -8.97 -2.79
CA ARG A 27 -23.79 -7.60 -2.98
C ARG A 27 -23.65 -7.15 -4.42
N ARG A 28 -24.59 -6.30 -4.88
CA ARG A 28 -24.54 -5.70 -6.21
C ARG A 28 -23.57 -4.53 -6.22
N VAL A 29 -22.41 -4.76 -6.81
CA VAL A 29 -21.27 -3.84 -6.83
C VAL A 29 -21.02 -3.35 -8.24
N LEU A 30 -20.80 -2.04 -8.38
CA LEU A 30 -20.18 -1.42 -9.56
C LEU A 30 -18.91 -0.71 -9.14
N LEU A 31 -17.79 -1.07 -9.77
CA LEU A 31 -16.52 -0.37 -9.62
C LEU A 31 -16.28 0.49 -10.87
N LEU A 32 -15.99 1.78 -10.68
CA LEU A 32 -15.61 2.72 -11.71
C LEU A 32 -14.12 3.03 -11.61
N GLU A 33 -13.38 2.80 -12.69
CA GLU A 33 -11.96 3.15 -12.82
C GLU A 33 -11.77 4.09 -14.01
N GLN A 34 -11.07 5.21 -13.78
CA GLN A 34 -10.85 6.23 -14.83
C GLN A 34 -9.86 5.81 -15.92
N PHE A 35 -9.01 4.82 -15.64
CA PHE A 35 -8.01 4.29 -16.57
C PHE A 35 -8.24 2.80 -16.83
N ALA A 36 -7.24 2.11 -17.39
CA ALA A 36 -7.24 0.65 -17.41
C ALA A 36 -6.86 0.07 -16.04
N ILE A 37 -7.31 -1.14 -15.72
CA ILE A 37 -6.83 -1.86 -14.55
C ILE A 37 -5.31 -2.11 -14.70
N GLY A 38 -4.55 -1.88 -13.62
CA GLY A 38 -3.09 -2.05 -13.61
C GLY A 38 -2.31 -0.87 -14.18
N HIS A 39 -2.96 0.27 -14.47
CA HIS A 39 -2.28 1.48 -14.95
C HIS A 39 -1.18 1.99 -14.00
N ALA A 40 -0.18 2.72 -14.54
CA ALA A 40 0.95 3.25 -13.78
C ALA A 40 0.73 4.67 -13.20
N ARG A 41 -0.50 5.20 -13.23
CA ARG A 41 -0.82 6.56 -12.74
C ARG A 41 -1.19 6.61 -11.25
N GLY A 42 -1.06 5.50 -10.54
CA GLY A 42 -1.37 5.36 -9.13
C GLY A 42 -0.23 4.69 -8.36
N SER A 43 -0.61 3.83 -7.39
CA SER A 43 0.33 3.18 -6.48
C SER A 43 0.19 1.66 -6.44
N SER A 44 -0.61 1.06 -7.34
CA SER A 44 -0.95 -0.37 -7.28
C SER A 44 -0.32 -1.20 -8.40
N HIS A 45 0.55 -0.61 -9.21
CA HIS A 45 1.27 -1.27 -10.31
C HIS A 45 2.64 -1.79 -9.89
N GLY A 46 3.29 -2.53 -10.80
CA GLY A 46 4.67 -3.02 -10.67
C GLY A 46 4.78 -4.43 -10.14
N LEU A 47 6.03 -4.90 -10.02
CA LEU A 47 6.36 -6.31 -9.76
C LEU A 47 6.33 -6.67 -8.28
N SER A 48 6.52 -5.73 -7.36
CA SER A 48 6.75 -6.09 -5.97
C SER A 48 6.20 -5.07 -4.98
N ARG A 49 5.63 -5.58 -3.88
CA ARG A 49 5.33 -4.88 -2.64
C ARG A 49 5.77 -5.75 -1.47
N LEU A 50 6.25 -5.09 -0.43
CA LEU A 50 6.66 -5.75 0.81
C LEU A 50 5.44 -6.25 1.59
N ILE A 51 5.54 -7.45 2.15
CA ILE A 51 4.74 -7.91 3.27
C ILE A 51 5.65 -8.24 4.45
N SER A 52 5.42 -7.59 5.58
CA SER A 52 6.17 -7.75 6.84
C SER A 52 5.27 -7.36 8.00
N TYR A 53 5.68 -7.72 9.22
CA TYR A 53 4.93 -7.47 10.45
C TYR A 53 5.59 -6.43 11.35
N ALA A 54 6.85 -6.04 11.07
CA ALA A 54 7.62 -5.10 11.88
C ALA A 54 7.06 -3.69 11.75
N TYR A 55 6.48 -3.20 12.83
CA TYR A 55 5.97 -1.85 12.99
C TYR A 55 6.28 -1.32 14.39
N PRO A 56 6.67 -0.05 14.51
CA PRO A 56 6.89 0.58 15.83
C PRO A 56 5.59 0.86 16.59
N GLN A 57 4.42 0.75 15.93
CA GLN A 57 3.10 0.83 16.55
C GLN A 57 2.45 -0.56 16.57
N LEU A 58 2.07 -1.04 17.76
CA LEU A 58 1.53 -2.38 17.96
C LEU A 58 0.27 -2.66 17.12
N HIS A 59 -0.62 -1.67 16.97
CA HIS A 59 -1.84 -1.84 16.17
C HIS A 59 -1.55 -2.18 14.70
N TYR A 60 -0.47 -1.65 14.10
CA TYR A 60 -0.06 -2.03 12.74
C TYR A 60 0.49 -3.46 12.68
N THR A 61 1.23 -3.91 13.70
CA THR A 61 1.68 -5.31 13.80
C THR A 61 0.48 -6.25 13.86
N GLN A 62 -0.52 -5.93 14.69
CA GLN A 62 -1.77 -6.70 14.79
C GLN A 62 -2.55 -6.72 13.47
N LEU A 63 -2.68 -5.59 12.81
CA LEU A 63 -3.29 -5.51 11.48
C LEU A 63 -2.50 -6.31 10.43
N ALA A 64 -1.17 -6.31 10.48
CA ALA A 64 -0.35 -7.09 9.54
C ALA A 64 -0.56 -8.60 9.70
N ILE A 65 -0.77 -9.08 10.93
CA ILE A 65 -1.13 -10.47 11.21
C ILE A 65 -2.49 -10.81 10.58
N ALA A 66 -3.52 -9.98 10.83
CA ALA A 66 -4.84 -10.17 10.25
C ALA A 66 -4.81 -10.07 8.71
N ALA A 67 -4.05 -9.12 8.15
CA ALA A 67 -3.85 -8.99 6.72
C ALA A 67 -3.18 -10.22 6.09
N ARG A 68 -2.20 -10.81 6.78
CA ARG A 68 -1.52 -12.03 6.30
C ARG A 68 -2.51 -13.20 6.19
N GLN A 69 -3.40 -13.35 7.18
CA GLN A 69 -4.47 -14.35 7.11
C GLN A 69 -5.40 -14.05 5.92
N ALA A 70 -5.83 -12.81 5.76
CA ALA A 70 -6.68 -12.39 4.65
C ALA A 70 -6.02 -12.62 3.26
N TRP A 71 -4.69 -12.48 3.14
CA TRP A 71 -3.96 -12.90 1.94
C TRP A 71 -4.02 -14.40 1.71
N SER A 72 -3.89 -15.23 2.77
CA SER A 72 -4.03 -16.70 2.63
C SER A 72 -5.42 -17.10 2.17
N ASP A 73 -6.47 -16.46 2.71
CA ASP A 73 -7.86 -16.71 2.33
C ASP A 73 -8.11 -16.34 0.86
N LEU A 74 -7.53 -15.22 0.40
CA LEU A 74 -7.58 -14.81 -1.00
C LEU A 74 -6.85 -15.80 -1.93
N GLU A 75 -5.65 -16.26 -1.54
CA GLU A 75 -4.89 -17.26 -2.28
C GLU A 75 -5.65 -18.57 -2.43
N ALA A 76 -6.33 -19.00 -1.36
CA ALA A 76 -7.18 -20.19 -1.37
C ALA A 76 -8.41 -20.03 -2.29
N ASP A 77 -9.09 -18.87 -2.25
CA ASP A 77 -10.24 -18.59 -3.12
C ASP A 77 -9.85 -18.45 -4.59
N ALA A 78 -8.66 -17.91 -4.85
CA ALA A 78 -8.11 -17.76 -6.20
C ALA A 78 -7.50 -19.04 -6.78
N ASP A 79 -7.25 -20.05 -5.94
CA ASP A 79 -6.38 -21.21 -6.27
C ASP A 79 -5.04 -20.77 -6.85
N GLN A 80 -4.44 -19.73 -6.24
CA GLN A 80 -3.25 -19.10 -6.76
C GLN A 80 -2.34 -18.57 -5.65
N ARG A 81 -1.05 -18.90 -5.69
CA ARG A 81 -0.03 -18.31 -4.82
C ARG A 81 0.32 -16.90 -5.27
N LEU A 82 0.15 -15.94 -4.36
CA LEU A 82 0.51 -14.52 -4.56
C LEU A 82 1.72 -14.13 -3.71
N LEU A 83 1.83 -14.64 -2.49
CA LEU A 83 2.98 -14.36 -1.64
C LEU A 83 4.19 -15.19 -2.06
N ILE A 84 5.27 -14.50 -2.41
CA ILE A 84 6.60 -15.06 -2.59
C ILE A 84 7.33 -14.90 -1.27
N LYS A 85 7.48 -15.98 -0.50
CA LYS A 85 8.22 -15.97 0.76
C LYS A 85 9.72 -15.81 0.49
N THR A 86 10.25 -14.65 0.80
CA THR A 86 11.69 -14.34 0.69
C THR A 86 12.33 -14.12 2.05
N GLY A 87 11.51 -14.01 3.10
CA GLY A 87 11.87 -13.33 4.33
C GLY A 87 11.84 -11.81 4.16
N ALA A 88 11.79 -11.11 5.28
CA ALA A 88 11.98 -9.67 5.37
C ALA A 88 13.00 -9.37 6.46
N LEU A 89 13.96 -8.52 6.16
CA LEU A 89 15.09 -8.19 7.02
C LEU A 89 15.15 -6.68 7.23
N ASP A 90 14.84 -6.24 8.44
CA ASP A 90 15.05 -4.88 8.89
C ASP A 90 16.45 -4.74 9.48
N LEU A 91 17.21 -3.73 9.03
CA LEU A 91 18.59 -3.43 9.45
C LEU A 91 18.71 -1.99 9.93
N GLY A 92 19.59 -1.73 10.87
CA GLY A 92 19.96 -0.39 11.30
C GLY A 92 20.88 -0.44 12.52
N LEU A 93 21.26 0.70 13.07
CA LEU A 93 22.05 0.75 14.29
C LEU A 93 21.27 0.21 15.50
N ALA A 94 21.98 -0.42 16.42
CA ALA A 94 21.38 -1.10 17.58
C ALA A 94 20.64 -0.19 18.57
N ASP A 95 20.87 1.11 18.53
CA ASP A 95 20.22 2.12 19.37
C ASP A 95 19.00 2.79 18.71
N LEU A 96 18.64 2.45 17.46
CA LEU A 96 17.50 3.01 16.79
C LEU A 96 16.18 2.68 17.52
N PRO A 97 15.46 3.70 18.03
CA PRO A 97 14.19 3.48 18.75
C PRO A 97 13.15 2.74 17.92
N HIS A 98 13.15 3.00 16.60
CA HIS A 98 12.25 2.34 15.65
C HIS A 98 12.40 0.82 15.67
N LEU A 99 13.64 0.29 15.52
CA LEU A 99 13.88 -1.15 15.48
C LEU A 99 13.59 -1.82 16.84
N ARG A 100 13.94 -1.15 17.94
CA ARG A 100 13.62 -1.64 19.29
C ARG A 100 12.12 -1.76 19.53
N ALA A 101 11.35 -0.74 19.09
CA ALA A 101 9.89 -0.78 19.18
C ALA A 101 9.30 -1.89 18.28
N CYS A 102 9.83 -2.08 17.07
CA CYS A 102 9.44 -3.20 16.19
C CYS A 102 9.68 -4.56 16.87
N ALA A 103 10.87 -4.77 17.44
CA ALA A 103 11.20 -6.02 18.15
C ALA A 103 10.24 -6.29 19.31
N ALA A 104 9.98 -5.27 20.15
CA ALA A 104 9.06 -5.37 21.27
C ALA A 104 7.64 -5.71 20.81
N ASN A 105 7.15 -5.08 19.76
CA ASN A 105 5.80 -5.31 19.23
C ASN A 105 5.67 -6.69 18.54
N LEU A 106 6.69 -7.16 17.84
CA LEU A 106 6.72 -8.51 17.28
C LEU A 106 6.64 -9.57 18.39
N ALA A 107 7.44 -9.40 19.46
CA ALA A 107 7.41 -10.28 20.61
C ALA A 107 6.05 -10.25 21.34
N ALA A 108 5.51 -9.05 21.60
CA ALA A 108 4.22 -8.88 22.26
C ALA A 108 3.05 -9.48 21.45
N ALA A 109 3.14 -9.43 20.12
CA ALA A 109 2.13 -9.99 19.21
C ALA A 109 2.34 -11.48 18.91
N GLY A 110 3.40 -12.12 19.42
CA GLY A 110 3.72 -13.53 19.18
C GLY A 110 4.11 -13.83 17.73
N VAL A 111 4.62 -12.83 17.00
CA VAL A 111 5.09 -13.02 15.61
C VAL A 111 6.49 -13.63 15.64
N PRO A 112 6.75 -14.75 14.93
CA PRO A 112 8.08 -15.31 14.82
C PRO A 112 9.05 -14.33 14.11
N PHE A 113 10.15 -14.03 14.77
CA PHE A 113 11.27 -13.28 14.21
C PHE A 113 12.59 -13.66 14.86
N GLU A 114 13.69 -13.36 14.20
CA GLU A 114 15.04 -13.60 14.68
C GLU A 114 15.77 -12.26 14.81
N GLN A 115 16.39 -12.04 15.97
CA GLN A 115 17.43 -11.01 16.10
C GLN A 115 18.78 -11.66 15.75
N VAL A 116 19.22 -11.46 14.51
CA VAL A 116 20.42 -12.12 14.00
C VAL A 116 21.64 -11.26 14.31
N SER A 117 22.67 -11.85 14.87
CA SER A 117 23.91 -11.15 15.19
C SER A 117 24.68 -10.73 13.94
N ALA A 118 25.51 -9.68 14.03
CA ALA A 118 26.30 -9.20 12.89
C ALA A 118 27.21 -10.28 12.27
N PRO A 119 27.93 -11.12 13.04
CA PRO A 119 28.71 -12.22 12.48
C PRO A 119 27.85 -13.25 11.74
N GLU A 120 26.69 -13.58 12.30
CA GLU A 120 25.74 -14.54 11.68
C GLU A 120 25.08 -13.96 10.42
N LEU A 121 24.73 -12.65 10.41
CA LEU A 121 24.24 -11.97 9.22
C LEU A 121 25.24 -12.02 8.08
N ARG A 122 26.52 -11.74 8.37
CA ARG A 122 27.62 -11.83 7.37
C ARG A 122 27.78 -13.24 6.83
N ALA A 123 27.57 -14.26 7.65
CA ALA A 123 27.62 -15.66 7.20
C ALA A 123 26.39 -16.04 6.37
N ARG A 124 25.18 -15.63 6.78
CA ARG A 124 23.92 -15.98 6.12
C ARG A 124 23.67 -15.16 4.86
N PHE A 125 24.07 -13.88 4.85
CA PHE A 125 23.88 -12.94 3.74
C PHE A 125 25.19 -12.21 3.41
N PRO A 126 26.18 -12.92 2.82
CA PRO A 126 27.51 -12.36 2.58
C PRO A 126 27.52 -11.18 1.62
N GLN A 127 26.45 -10.94 0.87
CA GLN A 127 26.28 -9.81 -0.01
C GLN A 127 25.93 -8.50 0.74
N LEU A 128 25.52 -8.57 2.03
CA LEU A 128 25.19 -7.38 2.82
C LEU A 128 26.45 -6.76 3.43
N SER A 129 26.50 -5.43 3.42
CA SER A 129 27.51 -4.65 4.16
C SER A 129 27.05 -4.46 5.61
N ILE A 130 27.57 -5.26 6.53
CA ILE A 130 27.13 -5.32 7.92
C ILE A 130 28.24 -4.84 8.86
N SER A 131 27.96 -3.79 9.66
CA SER A 131 28.82 -3.34 10.76
C SER A 131 28.57 -4.16 12.03
N ASP A 132 29.53 -4.11 12.99
CA ASP A 132 29.37 -4.78 14.29
C ASP A 132 28.31 -4.09 15.18
N LEU A 133 27.90 -2.87 14.85
CA LEU A 133 26.86 -2.12 15.54
C LEU A 133 25.46 -2.33 14.94
N THR A 134 25.33 -3.23 13.96
CA THR A 134 24.06 -3.49 13.30
C THR A 134 23.12 -4.31 14.18
N MET A 135 21.92 -3.79 14.40
CA MET A 135 20.75 -4.56 14.85
C MET A 135 19.98 -5.06 13.64
N SER A 136 19.46 -6.27 13.73
CA SER A 136 18.63 -6.85 12.70
C SER A 136 17.36 -7.51 13.26
N LEU A 137 16.30 -7.48 12.46
CA LEU A 137 15.07 -8.22 12.70
C LEU A 137 14.73 -9.00 11.43
N TYR A 138 14.94 -10.31 11.45
CA TYR A 138 14.59 -11.18 10.34
C TYR A 138 13.23 -11.84 10.59
N GLN A 139 12.32 -11.69 9.64
CA GLN A 139 10.97 -12.24 9.66
C GLN A 139 10.86 -13.29 8.55
N PRO A 140 10.90 -14.61 8.87
CA PRO A 140 10.90 -15.67 7.85
C PRO A 140 9.60 -15.73 7.04
N ASP A 141 8.47 -15.29 7.60
CA ASP A 141 7.17 -15.25 6.94
C ASP A 141 6.92 -13.95 6.13
N GLY A 142 7.87 -13.04 6.15
CA GLY A 142 7.87 -11.86 5.30
C GLY A 142 8.16 -12.20 3.83
N GLY A 143 7.99 -11.23 2.93
CA GLY A 143 8.27 -11.46 1.53
C GLY A 143 7.71 -10.44 0.58
N VAL A 144 7.41 -10.89 -0.64
CA VAL A 144 7.00 -10.06 -1.77
C VAL A 144 5.61 -10.43 -2.25
N LEU A 145 4.80 -9.42 -2.50
CA LEU A 145 3.52 -9.50 -3.21
C LEU A 145 3.70 -8.90 -4.63
N PRO A 146 3.45 -9.66 -5.71
CA PRO A 146 3.48 -9.15 -7.08
C PRO A 146 2.29 -8.21 -7.31
N ALA A 147 2.50 -6.90 -7.19
CA ALA A 147 1.43 -5.92 -7.07
C ALA A 147 0.40 -5.96 -8.19
N SER A 148 0.85 -5.93 -9.44
CA SER A 148 -0.06 -5.98 -10.60
C SER A 148 -0.87 -7.28 -10.65
N ARG A 149 -0.26 -8.42 -10.29
CA ARG A 149 -0.94 -9.71 -10.21
C ARG A 149 -1.98 -9.75 -9.10
N CYS A 150 -1.66 -9.20 -7.91
CA CYS A 150 -2.60 -9.10 -6.80
C CYS A 150 -3.85 -8.30 -7.19
N VAL A 151 -3.68 -7.14 -7.85
CA VAL A 151 -4.81 -6.33 -8.32
C VAL A 151 -5.65 -7.10 -9.35
N ALA A 152 -5.00 -7.76 -10.32
CA ALA A 152 -5.69 -8.57 -11.32
C ALA A 152 -6.51 -9.69 -10.68
N THR A 153 -5.95 -10.39 -9.68
CA THR A 153 -6.64 -11.46 -8.94
C THR A 153 -7.88 -10.93 -8.21
N PHE A 154 -7.78 -9.79 -7.51
CA PHE A 154 -8.96 -9.18 -6.88
C PHE A 154 -10.06 -8.84 -7.88
N ILE A 155 -9.70 -8.24 -9.02
CA ILE A 155 -10.65 -7.88 -10.08
C ILE A 155 -11.30 -9.11 -10.70
N GLU A 156 -10.53 -10.17 -10.96
CA GLU A 156 -11.03 -11.43 -11.49
C GLU A 156 -12.02 -12.08 -10.53
N LEU A 157 -11.67 -12.21 -9.26
CA LEU A 157 -12.53 -12.74 -8.22
C LEU A 157 -13.78 -11.88 -8.03
N ALA A 158 -13.66 -10.56 -8.00
CA ALA A 158 -14.82 -9.67 -7.91
C ALA A 158 -15.81 -9.91 -9.05
N ARG A 159 -15.31 -10.07 -10.30
CA ARG A 159 -16.14 -10.41 -11.46
C ARG A 159 -16.75 -11.79 -11.33
N ARG A 160 -15.98 -12.79 -10.89
CA ARG A 160 -16.48 -14.17 -10.66
C ARG A 160 -17.66 -14.19 -9.69
N TYR A 161 -17.63 -13.30 -8.67
CA TYR A 161 -18.73 -13.12 -7.72
C TYR A 161 -19.80 -12.10 -8.16
N GLY A 162 -19.76 -11.64 -9.42
CA GLY A 162 -20.83 -10.83 -10.01
C GLY A 162 -20.68 -9.31 -9.91
N ALA A 163 -19.50 -8.79 -9.49
CA ALA A 163 -19.26 -7.36 -9.55
C ALA A 163 -19.13 -6.87 -11.01
N ALA A 164 -19.75 -5.74 -11.32
CA ALA A 164 -19.53 -5.02 -12.56
C ALA A 164 -18.30 -4.09 -12.42
N ILE A 165 -17.40 -4.12 -13.41
CA ILE A 165 -16.17 -3.30 -13.44
C ILE A 165 -16.19 -2.49 -14.73
N ALA A 166 -16.29 -1.17 -14.62
CA ALA A 166 -16.24 -0.23 -15.74
C ALA A 166 -14.91 0.54 -15.72
N VAL A 167 -14.15 0.44 -16.81
CA VAL A 167 -12.86 1.11 -17.00
C VAL A 167 -13.03 2.28 -17.99
N GLY A 168 -12.11 3.27 -17.93
CA GLY A 168 -12.20 4.48 -18.72
C GLY A 168 -13.31 5.44 -18.24
N VAL A 169 -13.82 5.25 -17.02
CA VAL A 169 -14.93 6.02 -16.47
C VAL A 169 -14.43 6.88 -15.31
N ARG A 170 -14.15 8.15 -15.60
CA ARG A 170 -13.79 9.12 -14.56
C ARG A 170 -15.05 9.60 -13.84
N VAL A 171 -14.98 9.57 -12.50
CA VAL A 171 -16.00 10.22 -11.66
C VAL A 171 -15.70 11.70 -11.58
N ASP A 172 -16.71 12.49 -11.96
CA ASP A 172 -16.61 13.95 -11.99
C ASP A 172 -17.18 14.56 -10.71
N ARG A 173 -18.28 13.98 -10.18
CA ARG A 173 -18.96 14.51 -9.00
C ARG A 173 -19.64 13.39 -8.19
N ILE A 174 -19.59 13.53 -6.87
CA ILE A 174 -20.32 12.71 -5.90
C ILE A 174 -21.24 13.61 -5.12
N VAL A 175 -22.53 13.31 -5.07
CA VAL A 175 -23.56 14.16 -4.44
C VAL A 175 -24.43 13.28 -3.55
N PRO A 176 -24.47 13.55 -2.22
CA PRO A 176 -25.45 12.94 -1.32
C PRO A 176 -26.86 13.21 -1.83
N ASP A 177 -27.72 12.17 -1.89
CA ASP A 177 -29.07 12.26 -2.46
C ASP A 177 -30.04 11.50 -1.54
N GLY A 178 -30.54 12.20 -0.51
CA GLY A 178 -31.35 11.57 0.54
C GLY A 178 -30.58 10.47 1.27
N ALA A 179 -31.15 9.27 1.33
CA ALA A 179 -30.52 8.11 1.94
C ALA A 179 -29.47 7.41 1.04
N GLY A 180 -29.29 7.87 -0.20
CA GLY A 180 -28.36 7.34 -1.19
C GLY A 180 -27.33 8.38 -1.64
N VAL A 181 -26.67 8.06 -2.74
CA VAL A 181 -25.65 8.90 -3.36
C VAL A 181 -25.82 8.89 -4.89
N ARG A 182 -25.79 10.06 -5.48
CA ARG A 182 -25.67 10.25 -6.92
C ARG A 182 -24.19 10.43 -7.30
N VAL A 183 -23.76 9.77 -8.36
CA VAL A 183 -22.41 9.86 -8.91
C VAL A 183 -22.52 10.19 -10.39
N ASP A 184 -21.98 11.34 -10.74
CA ASP A 184 -21.90 11.78 -12.14
C ASP A 184 -20.49 11.40 -12.66
N ALA A 185 -20.44 10.61 -13.74
CA ALA A 185 -19.20 10.07 -14.28
C ALA A 185 -19.28 9.90 -15.80
N ALA A 186 -18.31 10.46 -16.54
CA ALA A 186 -18.20 10.35 -18.00
C ALA A 186 -19.51 10.62 -18.76
N GLY A 187 -20.25 11.65 -18.34
CA GLY A 187 -21.53 12.06 -18.96
C GLY A 187 -22.75 11.20 -18.56
N ALA A 188 -22.59 10.20 -17.73
CA ALA A 188 -23.65 9.36 -17.16
C ALA A 188 -23.88 9.65 -15.68
N THR A 189 -25.09 9.37 -15.20
CA THR A 189 -25.44 9.47 -13.77
C THR A 189 -25.76 8.08 -13.21
N TYR A 190 -25.10 7.75 -12.12
CA TYR A 190 -25.32 6.52 -11.35
C TYR A 190 -25.99 6.85 -10.01
N ARG A 191 -26.77 5.91 -9.47
CA ARG A 191 -27.34 6.01 -8.12
C ARG A 191 -27.04 4.75 -7.33
N ALA A 192 -26.51 4.94 -6.12
CA ALA A 192 -26.15 3.86 -5.21
C ALA A 192 -26.64 4.15 -3.78
N GLN A 193 -26.86 3.10 -3.00
CA GLN A 193 -27.15 3.25 -1.58
C GLN A 193 -25.90 3.68 -0.81
N ARG A 194 -24.72 3.20 -1.23
CA ARG A 194 -23.43 3.52 -0.62
C ARG A 194 -22.38 3.79 -1.71
N VAL A 195 -21.46 4.68 -1.40
CA VAL A 195 -20.30 4.95 -2.25
C VAL A 195 -19.02 4.76 -1.45
N VAL A 196 -18.07 4.04 -2.01
CA VAL A 196 -16.70 3.89 -1.47
C VAL A 196 -15.75 4.70 -2.32
N ILE A 197 -15.01 5.62 -1.70
CA ILE A 197 -13.96 6.40 -2.34
C ILE A 197 -12.63 5.74 -2.02
N ALA A 198 -12.09 4.97 -2.98
CA ALA A 198 -10.79 4.29 -2.95
C ALA A 198 -9.88 4.79 -4.06
N ALA A 199 -9.93 6.11 -4.33
CA ALA A 199 -9.35 6.76 -5.49
C ALA A 199 -7.86 7.14 -5.33
N GLY A 200 -7.19 6.67 -4.26
CA GLY A 200 -5.77 6.91 -4.01
C GLY A 200 -5.42 8.40 -4.08
N SER A 201 -4.47 8.77 -4.92
CA SER A 201 -4.00 10.16 -5.09
C SER A 201 -5.05 11.13 -5.65
N TYR A 202 -6.17 10.62 -6.16
CA TYR A 202 -7.30 11.44 -6.64
C TYR A 202 -8.33 11.73 -5.55
N THR A 203 -8.24 11.07 -4.40
CA THR A 203 -9.17 11.24 -3.26
C THR A 203 -9.28 12.71 -2.79
N PRO A 204 -8.19 13.50 -2.68
CA PRO A 204 -8.30 14.90 -2.24
C PRO A 204 -9.24 15.74 -3.13
N VAL A 205 -9.26 15.47 -4.43
CA VAL A 205 -10.15 16.19 -5.37
C VAL A 205 -11.61 15.82 -5.15
N LEU A 206 -11.90 14.53 -4.95
CA LEU A 206 -13.26 14.06 -4.71
C LEU A 206 -13.81 14.53 -3.36
N LEU A 207 -12.98 14.56 -2.32
CA LEU A 207 -13.39 15.03 -1.00
C LEU A 207 -13.75 16.52 -0.99
N ARG A 208 -13.00 17.36 -1.73
CA ARG A 208 -13.36 18.78 -1.88
C ARG A 208 -14.75 18.97 -2.49
N SER A 209 -15.15 18.11 -3.46
CA SER A 209 -16.48 18.17 -4.04
C SER A 209 -17.61 17.79 -3.06
N LEU A 210 -17.26 17.18 -1.93
CA LEU A 210 -18.16 16.80 -0.84
C LEU A 210 -18.13 17.81 0.34
N GLY A 211 -17.48 18.97 0.16
CA GLY A 211 -17.34 19.97 1.21
C GLY A 211 -16.33 19.58 2.32
N VAL A 212 -15.51 18.53 2.08
CA VAL A 212 -14.47 18.14 3.03
C VAL A 212 -13.13 18.63 2.52
N SER A 213 -12.59 19.64 3.18
CA SER A 213 -11.19 20.05 3.04
C SER A 213 -10.36 19.25 4.04
N PHE A 214 -9.57 18.32 3.53
CA PHE A 214 -8.73 17.46 4.33
C PHE A 214 -7.28 17.53 3.84
N PRO A 215 -6.29 17.74 4.70
CA PRO A 215 -4.91 17.95 4.28
C PRO A 215 -4.22 16.64 3.87
N LEU A 216 -4.76 15.99 2.83
CA LEU A 216 -4.10 14.88 2.18
C LEU A 216 -3.02 15.43 1.23
N LEU A 217 -1.79 15.06 1.49
CA LEU A 217 -0.66 15.38 0.63
C LEU A 217 -0.39 14.22 -0.32
N VAL A 218 -0.18 14.54 -1.58
CA VAL A 218 0.23 13.55 -2.57
C VAL A 218 1.69 13.78 -2.92
N THR A 219 2.51 12.73 -2.84
CA THR A 219 3.91 12.77 -3.27
C THR A 219 4.15 11.81 -4.42
N ARG A 220 5.16 12.13 -5.23
CA ARG A 220 5.66 11.28 -6.30
C ARG A 220 6.92 10.58 -5.83
N GLU A 221 6.81 9.30 -5.58
CA GLU A 221 7.91 8.44 -5.19
C GLU A 221 8.54 7.77 -6.41
N GLN A 222 9.80 7.34 -6.28
CA GLN A 222 10.53 6.68 -7.35
C GLN A 222 11.13 5.38 -6.87
N THR A 223 11.12 4.39 -7.77
CA THR A 223 11.82 3.12 -7.60
C THR A 223 12.72 2.88 -8.79
N ALA A 224 13.83 2.19 -8.59
CA ALA A 224 14.76 1.84 -9.65
C ALA A 224 15.15 0.37 -9.55
N CYS A 225 15.32 -0.30 -10.70
CA CYS A 225 15.78 -1.67 -10.81
C CYS A 225 17.21 -1.66 -11.37
N PHE A 226 18.11 -2.39 -10.72
CA PHE A 226 19.51 -2.46 -11.09
C PHE A 226 19.95 -3.89 -11.34
N LEU A 227 20.87 -4.09 -12.28
CA LEU A 227 21.56 -5.36 -12.43
C LEU A 227 22.65 -5.46 -11.36
N PRO A 228 22.68 -6.54 -10.57
CA PRO A 228 23.77 -6.83 -9.65
C PRO A 228 24.95 -7.45 -10.43
N ARG A 229 26.16 -7.34 -9.84
CA ARG A 229 27.36 -8.06 -10.33
C ARG A 229 27.15 -9.57 -10.20
N ASP A 230 26.73 -10.01 -9.02
CA ASP A 230 26.35 -11.41 -8.77
C ASP A 230 24.83 -11.59 -8.88
N ARG A 231 24.42 -12.29 -9.96
CA ARG A 231 23.02 -12.56 -10.23
C ARG A 231 22.45 -13.71 -9.40
N VAL A 232 23.28 -14.54 -8.78
CA VAL A 232 22.82 -15.65 -7.95
C VAL A 232 22.40 -15.12 -6.57
N LEU A 233 23.28 -14.34 -5.94
CA LEU A 233 23.03 -13.77 -4.61
C LEU A 233 21.89 -12.75 -4.57
N SER A 234 21.43 -12.27 -5.72
CA SER A 234 20.29 -11.34 -5.82
C SER A 234 18.93 -12.02 -5.91
N LYS A 235 18.88 -13.32 -6.16
CA LYS A 235 17.61 -14.06 -6.40
C LYS A 235 16.84 -14.34 -5.11
N VAL A 236 15.55 -14.64 -5.31
CA VAL A 236 14.71 -15.24 -4.28
C VAL A 236 15.38 -16.51 -3.73
N GLY A 237 15.42 -16.66 -2.41
CA GLY A 237 16.10 -17.73 -1.70
C GLY A 237 17.52 -17.36 -1.23
N TYR A 238 18.17 -16.35 -1.84
CA TYR A 238 19.47 -15.84 -1.43
C TYR A 238 19.38 -14.42 -0.83
N LEU A 239 18.49 -13.57 -1.34
CA LEU A 239 18.26 -12.22 -0.85
C LEU A 239 16.83 -12.11 -0.31
N PRO A 240 16.62 -11.77 0.97
CA PRO A 240 15.31 -11.37 1.49
C PRO A 240 14.91 -9.97 0.96
N VAL A 241 13.69 -9.51 1.25
CA VAL A 241 13.44 -8.07 1.20
C VAL A 241 14.22 -7.42 2.33
N VAL A 242 15.02 -6.40 2.00
CA VAL A 242 15.84 -5.67 2.98
C VAL A 242 15.26 -4.26 3.17
N ILE A 243 15.07 -3.89 4.42
CA ILE A 243 14.72 -2.52 4.83
C ILE A 243 15.90 -2.01 5.66
N ASP A 244 16.69 -1.11 5.08
CA ASP A 244 17.85 -0.55 5.73
C ASP A 244 17.54 0.85 6.27
N HIS A 245 17.43 0.94 7.58
CA HIS A 245 17.17 2.18 8.32
C HIS A 245 18.44 2.98 8.63
N ASP A 246 19.61 2.44 8.28
CA ASP A 246 20.93 3.05 8.53
C ASP A 246 21.07 3.47 10.00
N ASN A 247 21.49 4.72 10.23
CA ASN A 247 21.54 5.36 11.54
C ASN A 247 20.29 6.22 11.85
N GLY A 248 19.27 6.18 10.99
CA GLY A 248 18.05 6.96 11.12
C GLY A 248 18.14 8.40 10.60
N SER A 249 19.31 8.84 10.12
CA SER A 249 19.48 10.19 9.55
C SER A 249 19.07 10.28 8.08
N GLU A 250 19.11 9.15 7.38
CA GLU A 250 18.72 9.02 5.98
C GLU A 250 17.37 8.28 5.88
N PRO A 251 16.57 8.57 4.84
CA PRO A 251 15.37 7.82 4.57
C PRO A 251 15.66 6.33 4.36
N PRO A 252 14.83 5.42 4.89
CA PRO A 252 15.05 3.99 4.74
C PRO A 252 15.17 3.57 3.28
N LEU A 253 16.16 2.72 2.98
CA LEU A 253 16.24 2.00 1.72
C LEU A 253 15.39 0.75 1.81
N VAL A 254 14.51 0.54 0.84
CA VAL A 254 13.79 -0.73 0.69
C VAL A 254 14.27 -1.40 -0.59
N CYS A 255 14.77 -2.62 -0.46
CA CYS A 255 15.34 -3.37 -1.57
C CYS A 255 14.67 -4.74 -1.67
N PHE A 256 14.39 -5.17 -2.89
CA PHE A 256 13.71 -6.44 -3.20
C PHE A 256 14.64 -7.34 -4.01
N PRO A 257 14.59 -8.67 -3.79
CA PRO A 257 15.33 -9.60 -4.62
C PRO A 257 14.95 -9.48 -6.10
N ASP A 258 15.82 -9.96 -6.97
CA ASP A 258 15.59 -10.02 -8.42
C ASP A 258 14.45 -11.00 -8.72
N LEU A 259 13.36 -10.47 -9.25
CA LEU A 259 12.20 -11.20 -9.74
C LEU A 259 12.19 -11.33 -11.28
N GLY A 260 13.34 -11.14 -11.93
CA GLY A 260 13.51 -11.23 -13.39
C GLY A 260 13.83 -9.89 -14.08
N GLU A 261 13.79 -8.77 -13.34
CA GLU A 261 14.07 -7.41 -13.88
C GLU A 261 15.22 -6.69 -13.12
N GLY A 262 16.02 -7.45 -12.38
CA GLY A 262 17.04 -6.91 -11.48
C GLY A 262 16.54 -6.64 -10.08
N VAL A 263 17.44 -6.19 -9.22
CA VAL A 263 17.15 -5.80 -7.84
C VAL A 263 16.44 -4.46 -7.84
N LYS A 264 15.22 -4.42 -7.31
CA LYS A 264 14.47 -3.18 -7.16
C LYS A 264 14.82 -2.51 -5.84
N ALA A 265 15.10 -1.23 -5.88
CA ALA A 265 15.38 -0.43 -4.70
C ALA A 265 14.60 0.89 -4.74
N ALA A 266 14.35 1.45 -3.57
CA ALA A 266 13.72 2.75 -3.39
C ALA A 266 14.15 3.38 -2.05
N ARG A 267 14.30 4.70 -2.03
CA ARG A 267 14.36 5.48 -0.80
C ARG A 267 12.92 5.84 -0.40
N HIS A 268 12.52 5.49 0.82
CA HIS A 268 11.12 5.59 1.22
C HIS A 268 10.76 7.01 1.69
N GLY A 269 9.67 7.57 1.13
CA GLY A 269 9.08 8.83 1.63
C GLY A 269 9.87 10.10 1.27
N VAL A 270 10.60 10.11 0.16
CA VAL A 270 11.42 11.26 -0.29
C VAL A 270 10.82 12.01 -1.48
N GLY A 271 9.63 11.64 -1.88
CA GLY A 271 8.99 12.12 -3.09
C GLY A 271 8.63 13.61 -3.07
N SER A 272 8.63 14.21 -4.25
CA SER A 272 8.17 15.60 -4.45
C SER A 272 6.64 15.70 -4.41
N LEU A 273 6.11 16.83 -3.96
CA LEU A 273 4.67 17.10 -3.93
C LEU A 273 4.06 17.07 -5.33
N VAL A 274 2.86 16.52 -5.40
CA VAL A 274 1.99 16.51 -6.60
C VAL A 274 0.78 17.40 -6.33
N HIS A 275 0.76 18.57 -6.93
CA HIS A 275 -0.32 19.55 -6.75
C HIS A 275 -1.58 19.19 -7.54
N ASN A 276 -1.40 18.65 -8.75
CA ASN A 276 -2.50 18.23 -9.61
C ASN A 276 -2.36 16.74 -9.99
N PRO A 277 -3.20 15.85 -9.45
CA PRO A 277 -3.10 14.41 -9.73
C PRO A 277 -3.49 14.05 -11.19
N TYR A 278 -4.12 14.95 -11.93
CA TYR A 278 -4.50 14.71 -13.33
C TYR A 278 -3.35 14.95 -14.31
N GLU A 279 -2.30 15.65 -13.89
CA GLU A 279 -1.11 15.80 -14.72
C GLU A 279 -0.45 14.45 -14.99
N PRO A 280 0.04 14.22 -16.20
CA PRO A 280 0.84 13.04 -16.50
C PRO A 280 2.01 12.95 -15.53
N PRO A 281 2.33 11.74 -15.01
CA PRO A 281 3.51 11.60 -14.18
C PRO A 281 4.74 11.96 -15.00
N PRO A 282 5.62 12.86 -14.51
CA PRO A 282 6.87 13.15 -15.19
C PRO A 282 7.76 11.91 -15.23
N LEU A 283 8.72 11.92 -16.14
CA LEU A 283 9.74 10.86 -16.22
C LEU A 283 10.49 10.71 -14.89
N PRO A 284 11.02 9.53 -14.59
CA PRO A 284 11.89 9.32 -13.45
C PRO A 284 13.06 10.32 -13.44
N ASP A 285 13.37 10.86 -12.26
CA ASP A 285 14.47 11.79 -12.04
C ASP A 285 15.81 11.02 -12.05
N PRO A 286 16.74 11.32 -12.96
CA PRO A 286 18.06 10.68 -12.99
C PRO A 286 18.85 10.88 -11.69
N ALA A 287 18.75 12.06 -11.05
CA ALA A 287 19.45 12.34 -9.81
C ALA A 287 18.93 11.46 -8.65
N GLU A 288 17.62 11.14 -8.63
CA GLU A 288 17.09 10.21 -7.64
C GLU A 288 17.53 8.76 -7.93
N ASN A 289 17.65 8.35 -9.20
CA ASN A 289 18.24 7.06 -9.54
C ASN A 289 19.67 6.91 -8.99
N GLU A 290 20.48 7.97 -9.09
CA GLU A 290 21.84 7.99 -8.55
C GLU A 290 21.86 7.92 -7.01
N ARG A 291 20.91 8.60 -6.34
CA ARG A 291 20.78 8.53 -4.87
C ARG A 291 20.38 7.13 -4.42
N ILE A 292 19.41 6.51 -5.12
CA ILE A 292 18.99 5.12 -4.86
C ILE A 292 20.17 4.16 -5.09
N ALA A 293 20.89 4.30 -6.22
CA ALA A 293 22.03 3.46 -6.54
C ALA A 293 23.13 3.55 -5.46
N ARG A 294 23.45 4.76 -5.00
CA ARG A 294 24.45 5.00 -3.97
C ARG A 294 24.06 4.35 -2.64
N ARG A 295 22.79 4.48 -2.21
CA ARG A 295 22.30 3.83 -0.99
C ARG A 295 22.29 2.30 -1.15
N LEU A 296 21.92 1.79 -2.33
CA LEU A 296 21.95 0.37 -2.62
C LEU A 296 23.38 -0.19 -2.56
N GLU A 297 24.38 0.52 -3.11
CA GLU A 297 25.78 0.11 -3.03
C GLU A 297 26.35 0.13 -1.62
N GLN A 298 25.87 1.01 -0.74
CA GLN A 298 26.26 1.03 0.68
C GLN A 298 25.75 -0.21 1.42
N THR A 299 24.51 -0.63 1.15
CA THR A 299 23.86 -1.77 1.81
C THR A 299 24.25 -3.10 1.18
N LEU A 300 24.32 -3.14 -0.15
CA LEU A 300 24.58 -4.31 -1.00
C LEU A 300 25.64 -3.98 -2.06
N PRO A 301 26.93 -4.07 -1.71
CA PRO A 301 28.02 -3.74 -2.63
C PRO A 301 27.99 -4.57 -3.92
N GLY A 302 28.07 -3.90 -5.07
CA GLY A 302 28.01 -4.53 -6.40
C GLY A 302 26.59 -4.83 -6.90
N PHE A 303 25.55 -4.27 -6.24
CA PHE A 303 24.15 -4.50 -6.65
C PHE A 303 23.57 -3.39 -7.53
N ALA A 304 24.22 -2.23 -7.65
CA ALA A 304 23.78 -1.14 -8.52
C ALA A 304 24.69 -0.93 -9.75
N THR A 305 25.14 -2.01 -10.42
CA THR A 305 26.12 -1.91 -11.51
C THR A 305 25.55 -1.26 -12.77
N ARG A 306 24.26 -1.43 -13.06
CA ARG A 306 23.59 -0.84 -14.22
C ARG A 306 22.12 -0.65 -13.95
N LEU A 307 21.60 0.56 -14.17
CA LEU A 307 20.18 0.84 -14.16
C LEU A 307 19.50 0.12 -15.31
N VAL A 308 18.43 -0.65 -15.00
CA VAL A 308 17.59 -1.35 -15.98
C VAL A 308 16.34 -0.54 -16.27
N ARG A 309 15.67 -0.11 -15.20
CA ARG A 309 14.39 0.60 -15.27
C ARG A 309 14.20 1.47 -14.03
N ALA A 310 13.54 2.60 -14.21
CA ALA A 310 13.03 3.39 -13.12
C ALA A 310 11.53 3.66 -13.34
N GLU A 311 10.78 3.71 -12.25
CA GLU A 311 9.33 3.95 -12.26
C GLU A 311 8.96 4.93 -11.17
N THR A 312 7.89 5.68 -11.41
CA THR A 312 7.30 6.54 -10.37
C THR A 312 5.97 5.97 -9.90
N CYS A 313 5.66 6.21 -8.63
CA CYS A 313 4.34 5.95 -8.06
C CYS A 313 3.92 7.14 -7.19
N ARG A 314 2.72 7.10 -6.64
CA ARG A 314 2.19 8.19 -5.82
C ARG A 314 1.87 7.68 -4.43
N TYR A 315 2.38 8.36 -3.40
CA TYR A 315 1.85 8.16 -2.06
C TYR A 315 0.78 9.22 -1.77
N THR A 316 -0.13 8.89 -0.87
CA THR A 316 -1.13 9.82 -0.35
C THR A 316 -0.99 9.79 1.16
N HIS A 317 -0.56 10.91 1.73
CA HIS A 317 -0.26 11.05 3.15
C HIS A 317 -1.36 11.81 3.85
N THR A 318 -1.72 11.34 5.03
CA THR A 318 -2.36 12.14 6.07
C THR A 318 -1.30 12.92 6.84
N PRO A 319 -1.65 13.98 7.57
CA PRO A 319 -0.66 14.77 8.33
C PRO A 319 0.13 13.99 9.38
N ASP A 320 -0.45 12.93 9.91
CA ASP A 320 0.19 12.06 10.92
C ASP A 320 0.79 10.77 10.33
N GLY A 321 0.69 10.57 9.02
CA GLY A 321 1.22 9.39 8.35
C GLY A 321 0.38 8.11 8.50
N ASP A 322 -0.69 8.14 9.29
CA ASP A 322 -1.59 7.01 9.47
C ASP A 322 -2.61 6.87 8.35
N PHE A 323 -3.29 5.74 8.25
CA PHE A 323 -4.36 5.53 7.28
C PHE A 323 -5.57 6.41 7.55
N LEU A 324 -6.38 6.65 6.53
CA LEU A 324 -7.72 7.21 6.68
C LEU A 324 -8.73 6.18 6.16
N ILE A 325 -9.50 5.60 7.09
CA ILE A 325 -10.54 4.61 6.80
C ILE A 325 -11.73 4.92 7.69
N ASP A 326 -12.75 5.56 7.13
CA ASP A 326 -13.93 5.96 7.90
C ASP A 326 -15.11 6.24 6.98
N ARG A 327 -16.27 6.45 7.57
CA ARG A 327 -17.42 7.06 6.90
C ARG A 327 -17.25 8.58 6.88
N HIS A 328 -17.81 9.20 5.83
CA HIS A 328 -17.86 10.65 5.76
C HIS A 328 -18.56 11.21 7.02
N PRO A 329 -18.05 12.28 7.65
CA PRO A 329 -18.55 12.75 8.92
C PRO A 329 -20.02 13.22 8.90
N GLU A 330 -20.50 13.69 7.75
CA GLU A 330 -21.90 14.15 7.58
C GLU A 330 -22.74 13.16 6.78
N TYR A 331 -22.12 12.42 5.85
CA TYR A 331 -22.82 11.53 4.92
C TYR A 331 -22.39 10.09 5.14
N SER A 332 -23.00 9.44 6.13
CA SER A 332 -22.61 8.07 6.54
C SER A 332 -22.70 7.01 5.44
N GLN A 333 -23.39 7.30 4.35
CA GLN A 333 -23.47 6.47 3.15
C GLN A 333 -22.24 6.59 2.24
N ILE A 334 -21.29 7.49 2.53
CA ILE A 334 -20.02 7.63 1.82
C ILE A 334 -18.89 7.11 2.71
N ILE A 335 -18.16 6.13 2.21
CA ILE A 335 -17.00 5.52 2.90
C ILE A 335 -15.74 5.98 2.20
N ILE A 336 -14.73 6.35 2.98
CA ILE A 336 -13.43 6.83 2.49
C ILE A 336 -12.37 5.84 2.89
N ALA A 337 -11.60 5.36 1.90
CA ALA A 337 -10.54 4.39 2.07
C ALA A 337 -9.23 4.92 1.45
N VAL A 338 -8.37 5.51 2.28
CA VAL A 338 -7.04 6.01 1.91
C VAL A 338 -5.99 5.36 2.83
N PRO A 339 -5.81 4.05 2.80
CA PRO A 339 -4.77 3.36 3.54
C PRO A 339 -3.46 3.40 2.73
N CYS A 340 -2.90 4.58 2.53
CA CYS A 340 -1.76 4.78 1.65
C CYS A 340 -0.44 4.97 2.41
N ALA A 341 0.01 6.19 2.64
CA ALA A 341 1.25 6.56 3.35
C ALA A 341 2.49 5.69 2.99
N GLY A 342 2.51 5.12 1.78
CA GLY A 342 3.60 4.29 1.27
C GLY A 342 3.62 2.82 1.70
N HIS A 343 2.84 2.41 2.70
CA HIS A 343 2.91 1.04 3.24
C HIS A 343 1.58 0.26 3.27
N GLY A 344 0.50 0.80 2.69
CA GLY A 344 -0.85 0.23 2.78
C GLY A 344 -1.09 -1.06 1.99
N PHE A 345 -0.33 -1.33 0.91
CA PHE A 345 -0.62 -2.42 -0.03
C PHE A 345 -0.77 -3.79 0.65
N LYS A 346 0.11 -4.12 1.60
CA LYS A 346 0.09 -5.39 2.33
C LYS A 346 -1.21 -5.64 3.11
N PHE A 347 -1.95 -4.58 3.43
CA PHE A 347 -3.22 -4.66 4.15
C PHE A 347 -4.44 -4.79 3.24
N ALA A 348 -4.28 -4.80 1.92
CA ALA A 348 -5.39 -4.66 0.97
C ALA A 348 -6.56 -5.62 1.18
N PRO A 349 -6.39 -6.96 1.34
CA PRO A 349 -7.53 -7.85 1.53
C PRO A 349 -8.27 -7.54 2.85
N LEU A 350 -7.53 -7.24 3.93
CA LEU A 350 -8.12 -6.87 5.22
C LEU A 350 -8.88 -5.53 5.11
N ILE A 351 -8.29 -4.52 4.47
CA ILE A 351 -8.95 -3.24 4.24
C ILE A 351 -10.21 -3.42 3.40
N GLY A 352 -10.18 -4.30 2.41
CA GLY A 352 -11.38 -4.65 1.64
C GLY A 352 -12.52 -5.15 2.51
N GLU A 353 -12.23 -6.03 3.48
CA GLU A 353 -13.21 -6.53 4.46
C GLU A 353 -13.71 -5.41 5.39
N ILE A 354 -12.78 -4.61 5.95
CA ILE A 354 -13.14 -3.47 6.82
C ILE A 354 -14.07 -2.48 6.08
N VAL A 355 -13.74 -2.11 4.86
CA VAL A 355 -14.52 -1.17 4.06
C VAL A 355 -15.88 -1.77 3.68
N ALA A 356 -15.94 -3.07 3.40
CA ALA A 356 -17.19 -3.78 3.16
C ALA A 356 -18.09 -3.78 4.42
N ASP A 357 -17.51 -4.01 5.60
CA ASP A 357 -18.24 -3.93 6.88
C ASP A 357 -18.80 -2.53 7.11
N LEU A 358 -17.98 -1.48 6.93
CA LEU A 358 -18.41 -0.09 7.06
C LEU A 358 -19.54 0.25 6.07
N ALA A 359 -19.45 -0.24 4.84
CA ALA A 359 -20.49 -0.01 3.83
C ALA A 359 -21.81 -0.71 4.13
N LEU A 360 -21.77 -1.92 4.71
CA LEU A 360 -22.97 -2.73 4.94
C LEU A 360 -23.57 -2.53 6.33
N GLN A 361 -22.73 -2.43 7.35
CA GLN A 361 -23.13 -2.45 8.77
C GLN A 361 -22.82 -1.13 9.50
N GLY A 362 -21.92 -0.31 8.94
CA GLY A 362 -21.46 0.93 9.54
C GLY A 362 -20.42 0.73 10.64
N VAL A 363 -20.08 -0.50 10.99
CA VAL A 363 -19.08 -0.91 11.99
C VAL A 363 -18.29 -2.10 11.47
N THR A 364 -17.10 -2.33 12.02
CA THR A 364 -16.26 -3.50 11.76
C THR A 364 -15.73 -4.04 13.09
N GLN A 365 -15.36 -5.32 13.10
CA GLN A 365 -14.75 -5.96 14.28
C GLN A 365 -13.29 -5.53 14.52
N TYR A 366 -12.65 -4.94 13.53
CA TYR A 366 -11.26 -4.49 13.63
C TYR A 366 -11.19 -3.11 14.28
N ASP A 367 -10.16 -2.88 15.10
CA ASP A 367 -9.92 -1.55 15.66
C ASP A 367 -9.40 -0.59 14.59
N ILE A 368 -10.28 0.28 14.12
CA ILE A 368 -9.97 1.35 13.17
C ILE A 368 -9.96 2.74 13.84
N ALA A 369 -10.04 2.81 15.18
CA ALA A 369 -10.01 4.09 15.89
C ALA A 369 -8.81 4.97 15.50
N PRO A 370 -7.58 4.39 15.31
CA PRO A 370 -6.43 5.15 14.83
C PRO A 370 -6.58 5.73 13.41
N PHE A 371 -7.57 5.27 12.62
CA PHE A 371 -7.74 5.64 11.21
C PHE A 371 -8.95 6.51 10.92
N ARG A 372 -9.71 6.92 11.97
CA ARG A 372 -10.92 7.72 11.81
C ARG A 372 -10.65 9.20 11.59
N PHE A 373 -11.61 9.89 10.99
CA PHE A 373 -11.58 11.34 10.79
C PHE A 373 -11.36 12.15 12.08
N ASP A 374 -11.98 11.75 13.17
CA ASP A 374 -11.98 12.52 14.43
C ASP A 374 -10.58 12.75 15.00
N ARG A 375 -9.63 11.85 14.76
CA ARG A 375 -8.23 12.04 15.19
C ARG A 375 -7.58 13.25 14.54
N LEU A 376 -7.97 13.54 13.31
CA LEU A 376 -7.38 14.60 12.49
C LEU A 376 -8.07 15.95 12.73
N ARG A 377 -9.36 15.95 13.05
CA ARG A 377 -10.07 17.15 13.51
C ARG A 377 -9.47 17.75 14.79
N LYS A 378 -8.98 16.90 15.69
CA LYS A 378 -8.34 17.33 16.95
C LYS A 378 -6.98 17.96 16.74
N ARG A 379 -6.26 17.60 15.69
CA ARG A 379 -4.89 18.05 15.38
C ARG A 379 -4.83 19.17 14.34
N HIS A 380 -5.77 19.19 13.43
CA HIS A 380 -5.88 20.16 12.34
C HIS A 380 -7.36 20.47 12.16
N PRO A 381 -7.85 21.69 12.56
CA PRO A 381 -9.24 22.06 12.33
C PRO A 381 -9.57 21.90 10.85
N VAL A 382 -10.44 20.95 10.54
CA VAL A 382 -10.96 20.75 9.18
C VAL A 382 -11.98 21.85 8.98
N GLU A 383 -11.67 22.84 8.15
CA GLU A 383 -12.67 23.78 7.68
C GLU A 383 -13.65 23.01 6.78
N LEU A 384 -14.88 22.86 7.26
CA LEU A 384 -16.01 22.46 6.42
C LEU A 384 -16.36 23.72 5.62
N ALA A 385 -16.05 23.69 4.31
CA ALA A 385 -16.37 24.77 3.38
C ALA A 385 -17.83 24.68 2.92
#